data_3bd8d8ba4520d007a41426d9056843d3
#
_entry.id   3bd8d8ba4520d007a41426d9056843d3
#
_cell.length_a   1.000
_cell.length_b   1.000
_cell.length_c   1.000
_cell.angle_alpha   90.00
_cell.angle_beta   90.00
_cell.angle_gamma   90.00
#
_symmetry.space_group_name_H-M   'P 1'
#
loop_
_entity.id
_entity.type
_entity.pdbx_description
1 polymer ?
#
loop_
_entity_poly.entity_id
_entity_poly.type
_entity_poly.pdbx_seq_one_letter_code
_entity_poly.pdbx_strand_id
1 'polypeptide(L)'
;MNPHLYVILTEAVSFFTNKITLEGIIMSAERIRHAGLRNKIMTAEQAAEFIQNGMTLGITGFTGAGYPKALPTAIANKAKTEHAANRPFSVGVVTGASTAPECDGVLAEAGAIYFRSPFQSDPTLRNNINAGNIYYQDMHLSHVEQQMRQGFYGKFDVAIIEASGITEDGKIIPAMGIGHGNEVLKVADKIIIEVNTEQNAKLEGMHDIAFDIGVPPHRKPIPIVGTFDRIGSPYLECDLDKIVAIVLTHAGDRNSKFAEPDEMSKRIAEQIIDFFSHEVKAGRLPKNLLPLQSGVGNVANAVLAGLQDAPFDDLEGYTEVLQDGMLDLILSKKMKYASATALSFSPDALQRFNDNIDFLRDKIILRPMEYTNSPEVVRRLGVIGMNAMIEADIYGNVNSTHIMGTKMMNGIGGSGDFTRNGFFSMFVSPSVAKGGAISCIVPMVSHHDHTEHDVMFIITEQGMADLRGKSPRQRAELLINNCAHPDYRDMLRDYYDRANKAGGLHTPHLLMEALSWHQRFVETGDMRIK
;
A
#
# COMPACT_ATOMS: atom_id res chain seq x y z
N MET A 1 -11.86 -21.65 -35.71
CA MET A 1 -10.57 -21.22 -35.18
C MET A 1 -9.66 -20.89 -36.36
N ASN A 2 -9.09 -19.67 -36.40
CA ASN A 2 -8.26 -19.20 -37.52
C ASN A 2 -6.96 -20.04 -37.56
N PRO A 3 -6.55 -20.67 -38.70
CA PRO A 3 -5.34 -21.48 -38.79
C PRO A 3 -4.05 -20.76 -38.41
N HIS A 4 -3.98 -19.44 -38.63
CA HIS A 4 -2.84 -18.61 -38.19
C HIS A 4 -2.73 -18.50 -36.66
N LEU A 5 -3.86 -18.42 -35.95
CA LEU A 5 -3.87 -18.37 -34.49
C LEU A 5 -3.40 -19.72 -33.89
N TYR A 6 -3.74 -20.82 -34.54
CA TYR A 6 -3.33 -22.17 -34.13
C TYR A 6 -1.82 -22.39 -34.30
N VAL A 7 -1.21 -21.86 -35.36
CA VAL A 7 0.25 -21.94 -35.58
C VAL A 7 0.99 -21.08 -34.55
N ILE A 8 0.56 -19.85 -34.30
CA ILE A 8 1.16 -18.96 -33.27
C ILE A 8 1.04 -19.60 -31.87
N LEU A 9 -0.09 -20.22 -31.57
CA LEU A 9 -0.32 -20.87 -30.27
C LEU A 9 0.51 -22.16 -30.13
N THR A 10 0.73 -22.92 -31.20
CA THR A 10 1.55 -24.16 -31.18
C THR A 10 3.05 -23.86 -31.15
N GLU A 11 3.54 -22.78 -31.80
CA GLU A 11 4.92 -22.33 -31.67
C GLU A 11 5.20 -21.77 -30.27
N ALA A 12 4.26 -21.04 -29.68
CA ALA A 12 4.36 -20.59 -28.27
C ALA A 12 4.49 -21.77 -27.30
N VAL A 13 3.72 -22.88 -27.50
CA VAL A 13 3.78 -24.07 -26.64
C VAL A 13 5.16 -24.75 -26.64
N SER A 14 5.90 -24.73 -27.79
CA SER A 14 7.24 -25.34 -27.86
C SER A 14 8.33 -24.57 -27.07
N PHE A 15 8.07 -23.30 -26.70
CA PHE A 15 8.96 -22.44 -25.95
C PHE A 15 8.62 -22.33 -24.46
N PHE A 16 7.40 -22.73 -24.04
CA PHE A 16 6.99 -22.66 -22.63
C PHE A 16 7.48 -23.87 -21.82
N THR A 17 8.70 -23.82 -21.37
CA THR A 17 9.21 -24.70 -20.31
C THR A 17 8.82 -24.17 -18.93
N ASN A 18 7.52 -24.10 -18.63
CA ASN A 18 6.97 -24.23 -17.27
C ASN A 18 5.45 -23.94 -17.22
N LYS A 19 4.68 -25.00 -17.08
CA LYS A 19 3.33 -25.07 -16.47
C LYS A 19 2.11 -24.43 -17.15
N ILE A 20 2.15 -23.80 -18.31
CA ILE A 20 0.91 -23.43 -19.00
C ILE A 20 0.57 -24.52 -20.03
N THR A 21 -0.55 -25.20 -19.83
CA THR A 21 -1.07 -26.16 -20.79
C THR A 21 -1.64 -25.44 -22.02
N LEU A 22 -1.74 -26.13 -23.16
CA LEU A 22 -2.40 -25.59 -24.38
C LEU A 22 -3.80 -25.03 -24.06
N GLU A 23 -4.55 -25.69 -23.18
CA GLU A 23 -5.85 -25.22 -22.68
C GLU A 23 -5.73 -23.89 -21.94
N GLY A 24 -4.71 -23.70 -21.10
CA GLY A 24 -4.46 -22.45 -20.38
C GLY A 24 -4.17 -21.27 -21.33
N ILE A 25 -3.42 -21.52 -22.41
CA ILE A 25 -3.13 -20.49 -23.44
C ILE A 25 -4.41 -20.13 -24.21
N ILE A 26 -5.24 -21.11 -24.55
CA ILE A 26 -6.51 -20.87 -25.23
C ILE A 26 -7.46 -20.07 -24.35
N MET A 27 -7.62 -20.46 -23.09
CA MET A 27 -8.44 -19.73 -22.11
C MET A 27 -7.93 -18.29 -21.88
N SER A 28 -6.61 -18.10 -21.87
CA SER A 28 -6.03 -16.75 -21.72
C SER A 28 -6.32 -15.87 -22.93
N ALA A 29 -6.25 -16.44 -24.15
CA ALA A 29 -6.57 -15.69 -25.36
C ALA A 29 -8.06 -15.31 -25.47
N GLU A 30 -8.96 -16.08 -24.86
CA GLU A 30 -10.39 -15.77 -24.80
C GLU A 30 -10.70 -14.55 -23.90
N ARG A 31 -9.82 -14.25 -22.92
CA ARG A 31 -9.91 -13.04 -22.10
C ARG A 31 -9.66 -11.76 -22.92
N ILE A 32 -9.06 -11.86 -24.12
CA ILE A 32 -8.85 -10.76 -25.04
C ILE A 32 -9.98 -10.79 -26.07
N ARG A 33 -11.08 -10.09 -25.78
CA ARG A 33 -12.26 -10.10 -26.63
C ARG A 33 -12.09 -9.22 -27.88
N HIS A 34 -11.24 -8.19 -27.83
CA HIS A 34 -10.93 -7.35 -28.97
C HIS A 34 -10.08 -8.07 -30.03
N ALA A 35 -10.65 -8.30 -31.22
CA ALA A 35 -10.04 -9.13 -32.27
C ALA A 35 -8.68 -8.58 -32.77
N GLY A 36 -8.57 -7.25 -32.96
CA GLY A 36 -7.35 -6.62 -33.47
C GLY A 36 -6.17 -6.67 -32.49
N LEU A 37 -6.45 -6.74 -31.18
CA LEU A 37 -5.38 -6.81 -30.16
C LEU A 37 -4.78 -8.21 -30.01
N ARG A 38 -5.47 -9.26 -30.47
CA ARG A 38 -4.93 -10.63 -30.44
C ARG A 38 -3.66 -10.79 -31.28
N ASN A 39 -3.44 -9.94 -32.28
CA ASN A 39 -2.22 -9.95 -33.08
C ASN A 39 -0.99 -9.38 -32.34
N LYS A 40 -1.19 -8.76 -31.16
CA LYS A 40 -0.13 -8.22 -30.30
C LYS A 40 0.30 -9.21 -29.20
N ILE A 41 -0.28 -10.42 -29.17
CA ILE A 41 0.12 -11.46 -28.24
C ILE A 41 1.52 -11.96 -28.57
N MET A 42 2.39 -11.96 -27.57
CA MET A 42 3.78 -12.43 -27.69
C MET A 42 4.29 -12.96 -26.34
N THR A 43 5.50 -13.54 -26.33
CA THR A 43 6.11 -14.00 -25.09
C THR A 43 6.60 -12.83 -24.24
N ALA A 44 6.82 -13.07 -22.95
CA ALA A 44 7.37 -12.03 -22.05
C ALA A 44 8.78 -11.58 -22.50
N GLU A 45 9.60 -12.49 -23.03
CA GLU A 45 10.93 -12.21 -23.57
C GLU A 45 10.86 -11.29 -24.79
N GLN A 46 9.94 -11.56 -25.72
CA GLN A 46 9.70 -10.70 -26.89
C GLN A 46 9.20 -9.31 -26.44
N ALA A 47 8.30 -9.26 -25.46
CA ALA A 47 7.80 -8.00 -24.90
C ALA A 47 8.91 -7.21 -24.18
N ALA A 48 9.84 -7.90 -23.50
CA ALA A 48 10.98 -7.27 -22.84
C ALA A 48 11.94 -6.55 -23.81
N GLU A 49 11.90 -6.90 -25.13
CA GLU A 49 12.73 -6.20 -26.14
C GLU A 49 12.30 -4.74 -26.35
N PHE A 50 11.07 -4.36 -26.01
CA PHE A 50 10.64 -2.96 -26.01
C PHE A 50 11.24 -2.13 -24.87
N ILE A 51 11.83 -2.78 -23.84
CA ILE A 51 12.43 -2.11 -22.68
C ILE A 51 13.92 -1.92 -22.94
N GLN A 52 14.39 -0.67 -22.87
CA GLN A 52 15.77 -0.30 -23.08
C GLN A 52 16.39 0.30 -21.83
N ASN A 53 17.72 0.29 -21.76
CA ASN A 53 18.46 0.93 -20.67
C ASN A 53 18.06 2.41 -20.49
N GLY A 54 17.88 2.83 -19.25
CA GLY A 54 17.55 4.20 -18.87
C GLY A 54 16.06 4.58 -18.98
N MET A 55 15.20 3.68 -19.48
CA MET A 55 13.76 3.94 -19.56
C MET A 55 13.12 4.06 -18.19
N THR A 56 12.01 4.81 -18.10
CA THR A 56 11.13 4.88 -16.94
C THR A 56 9.88 4.05 -17.21
N LEU A 57 9.61 3.11 -16.31
CA LEU A 57 8.48 2.20 -16.37
C LEU A 57 7.45 2.57 -15.29
N GLY A 58 6.17 2.65 -15.69
CA GLY A 58 5.07 2.69 -14.75
C GLY A 58 4.40 1.31 -14.71
N ILE A 59 4.42 0.65 -13.57
CA ILE A 59 3.97 -0.74 -13.41
C ILE A 59 2.80 -0.79 -12.45
N THR A 60 1.67 -1.43 -12.84
CA THR A 60 0.57 -1.67 -11.89
C THR A 60 1.00 -2.63 -10.78
N GLY A 61 0.25 -2.61 -9.70
CA GLY A 61 0.44 -3.41 -8.51
C GLY A 61 0.35 -2.57 -7.25
N PHE A 62 -0.34 -3.13 -6.26
CA PHE A 62 -0.52 -2.47 -4.98
C PHE A 62 -0.52 -3.52 -3.86
N THR A 63 0.48 -3.44 -2.97
CA THR A 63 0.62 -4.33 -1.80
C THR A 63 0.51 -5.83 -2.15
N GLY A 64 1.25 -6.25 -3.20
CA GLY A 64 1.30 -7.65 -3.63
C GLY A 64 0.07 -8.14 -4.40
N ALA A 65 -0.81 -7.23 -4.86
CA ALA A 65 -1.97 -7.56 -5.68
C ALA A 65 -1.94 -6.82 -7.03
N GLY A 66 -2.35 -7.48 -8.10
CA GLY A 66 -2.53 -6.88 -9.43
C GLY A 66 -1.26 -6.38 -10.09
N TYR A 67 -0.12 -7.01 -9.83
CA TYR A 67 1.19 -6.70 -10.44
C TYR A 67 1.54 -7.72 -11.53
N PRO A 68 2.23 -7.29 -12.63
CA PRO A 68 2.73 -8.21 -13.66
C PRO A 68 3.76 -9.20 -13.09
N LYS A 69 3.77 -10.45 -13.54
CA LYS A 69 4.63 -11.52 -13.00
C LYS A 69 5.60 -12.08 -14.04
N ALA A 70 5.17 -12.20 -15.28
CA ALA A 70 5.99 -12.77 -16.36
C ALA A 70 6.96 -11.72 -16.93
N LEU A 71 6.49 -10.55 -17.26
CA LEU A 71 7.30 -9.51 -17.89
C LEU A 71 8.44 -8.98 -16.99
N PRO A 72 8.26 -8.71 -15.69
CA PRO A 72 9.38 -8.32 -14.84
C PRO A 72 10.49 -9.36 -14.77
N THR A 73 10.14 -10.65 -14.77
CA THR A 73 11.12 -11.75 -14.83
C THR A 73 11.90 -11.73 -16.15
N ALA A 74 11.24 -11.51 -17.29
CA ALA A 74 11.90 -11.39 -18.59
C ALA A 74 12.83 -10.17 -18.65
N ILE A 75 12.42 -9.02 -18.10
CA ILE A 75 13.26 -7.81 -17.98
C ILE A 75 14.49 -8.11 -17.11
N ALA A 76 14.33 -8.78 -15.99
CA ALA A 76 15.43 -9.18 -15.10
C ALA A 76 16.43 -10.11 -15.81
N ASN A 77 15.95 -11.07 -16.59
CA ASN A 77 16.81 -11.96 -17.39
C ASN A 77 17.56 -11.20 -18.50
N LYS A 78 16.90 -10.25 -19.16
CA LYS A 78 17.55 -9.35 -20.13
C LYS A 78 18.66 -8.54 -19.45
N ALA A 79 18.38 -7.94 -18.28
CA ALA A 79 19.39 -7.21 -17.51
C ALA A 79 20.61 -8.08 -17.18
N LYS A 80 20.40 -9.32 -16.68
CA LYS A 80 21.49 -10.27 -16.40
C LYS A 80 22.32 -10.57 -17.66
N THR A 81 21.68 -10.72 -18.82
CA THR A 81 22.36 -10.95 -20.11
C THR A 81 23.18 -9.74 -20.56
N GLU A 82 22.62 -8.53 -20.45
CA GLU A 82 23.32 -7.29 -20.78
C GLU A 82 24.54 -7.09 -19.87
N HIS A 83 24.38 -7.27 -18.57
CA HIS A 83 25.47 -7.16 -17.59
C HIS A 83 26.57 -8.20 -17.85
N ALA A 84 26.24 -9.44 -18.17
CA ALA A 84 27.22 -10.47 -18.53
C ALA A 84 28.03 -10.11 -19.78
N ALA A 85 27.44 -9.32 -20.68
CA ALA A 85 28.10 -8.79 -21.87
C ALA A 85 28.79 -7.42 -21.64
N ASN A 86 28.93 -6.98 -20.37
CA ASN A 86 29.45 -5.68 -19.97
C ASN A 86 28.70 -4.48 -20.59
N ARG A 87 27.42 -4.62 -20.85
CA ARG A 87 26.55 -3.53 -21.28
C ARG A 87 25.68 -3.06 -20.12
N PRO A 88 25.53 -1.75 -19.90
CA PRO A 88 24.68 -1.25 -18.82
C PRO A 88 23.20 -1.51 -19.15
N PHE A 89 22.43 -1.96 -18.16
CA PHE A 89 21.00 -2.06 -18.25
C PHE A 89 20.36 -1.83 -16.88
N SER A 90 19.63 -0.74 -16.76
CA SER A 90 18.77 -0.47 -15.61
C SER A 90 17.64 0.48 -15.99
N VAL A 91 16.53 0.44 -15.26
CA VAL A 91 15.32 1.21 -15.52
C VAL A 91 14.87 1.94 -14.25
N GLY A 92 14.16 3.04 -14.45
CA GLY A 92 13.36 3.66 -13.38
C GLY A 92 12.03 2.92 -13.25
N VAL A 93 11.57 2.64 -12.03
CA VAL A 93 10.33 1.92 -11.77
C VAL A 93 9.45 2.73 -10.83
N VAL A 94 8.23 3.06 -11.28
CA VAL A 94 7.18 3.68 -10.48
C VAL A 94 6.00 2.73 -10.43
N THR A 95 5.52 2.41 -9.22
CA THR A 95 4.38 1.50 -9.02
C THR A 95 3.26 2.19 -8.23
N GLY A 96 2.12 1.53 -8.06
CA GLY A 96 1.07 2.02 -7.17
C GLY A 96 1.55 2.11 -5.73
N ALA A 97 2.05 1.00 -5.21
CA ALA A 97 2.76 0.90 -3.93
C ALA A 97 3.81 -0.21 -4.02
N SER A 98 3.94 -1.09 -3.03
CA SER A 98 4.81 -2.27 -3.16
C SER A 98 4.24 -3.27 -4.16
N THR A 99 5.13 -4.05 -4.76
CA THR A 99 4.80 -5.29 -5.46
C THR A 99 5.34 -6.50 -4.67
N ALA A 100 5.66 -7.60 -5.34
CA ALA A 100 6.09 -8.84 -4.71
C ALA A 100 7.45 -9.32 -5.28
N PRO A 101 8.02 -10.43 -4.77
CA PRO A 101 9.29 -10.94 -5.26
C PRO A 101 9.36 -11.16 -6.77
N GLU A 102 8.25 -11.50 -7.43
CA GLU A 102 8.17 -11.72 -8.88
C GLU A 102 8.28 -10.43 -9.71
N CYS A 103 8.20 -9.26 -9.07
CA CYS A 103 8.38 -7.97 -9.72
C CYS A 103 9.53 -7.19 -9.06
N ASP A 104 9.32 -6.59 -7.88
CA ASP A 104 10.34 -5.81 -7.17
C ASP A 104 11.58 -6.65 -6.86
N GLY A 105 11.40 -7.90 -6.39
CA GLY A 105 12.50 -8.76 -5.97
C GLY A 105 13.40 -9.17 -7.14
N VAL A 106 12.85 -9.73 -8.21
CA VAL A 106 13.64 -10.21 -9.37
C VAL A 106 14.35 -9.08 -10.09
N LEU A 107 13.73 -7.90 -10.21
CA LEU A 107 14.35 -6.73 -10.83
C LEU A 107 15.50 -6.19 -9.96
N ALA A 108 15.31 -6.13 -8.64
CA ALA A 108 16.35 -5.69 -7.72
C ALA A 108 17.52 -6.68 -7.65
N GLU A 109 17.26 -7.99 -7.64
CA GLU A 109 18.29 -9.03 -7.67
C GLU A 109 19.14 -8.98 -8.96
N ALA A 110 18.51 -8.67 -10.10
CA ALA A 110 19.18 -8.54 -11.37
C ALA A 110 19.98 -7.23 -11.53
N GLY A 111 19.93 -6.30 -10.55
CA GLY A 111 20.51 -4.96 -10.70
C GLY A 111 19.82 -4.14 -11.79
N ALA A 112 18.57 -4.44 -12.09
CA ALA A 112 17.82 -3.83 -13.20
C ALA A 112 17.11 -2.52 -12.81
N ILE A 113 17.26 -2.02 -11.58
CA ILE A 113 16.59 -0.81 -11.10
C ILE A 113 17.64 0.24 -10.70
N TYR A 114 17.56 1.44 -11.26
CA TYR A 114 18.34 2.58 -10.78
C TYR A 114 17.52 3.57 -9.93
N PHE A 115 16.20 3.62 -10.14
CA PHE A 115 15.26 4.49 -9.42
C PHE A 115 13.98 3.75 -9.09
N ARG A 116 13.42 3.98 -7.89
CA ARG A 116 12.18 3.35 -7.41
C ARG A 116 11.31 4.37 -6.65
N SER A 117 10.01 4.37 -6.90
CA SER A 117 9.00 5.18 -6.19
C SER A 117 7.63 4.46 -6.23
N PRO A 118 6.67 4.72 -5.35
CA PRO A 118 6.70 5.56 -4.15
C PRO A 118 6.90 4.77 -2.85
N PHE A 119 6.69 3.44 -2.87
CA PHE A 119 6.66 2.58 -1.70
C PHE A 119 7.16 1.18 -2.05
N GLN A 120 7.86 0.52 -1.14
CA GLN A 120 8.38 -0.82 -1.32
C GLN A 120 8.27 -1.67 -0.05
N SER A 121 8.23 -2.99 -0.19
CA SER A 121 8.22 -3.94 0.93
C SER A 121 9.12 -5.17 0.70
N ASP A 122 9.67 -5.33 -0.51
CA ASP A 122 10.54 -6.46 -0.83
C ASP A 122 11.90 -6.36 -0.13
N PRO A 123 12.37 -7.42 0.55
CA PRO A 123 13.63 -7.38 1.29
C PRO A 123 14.86 -7.15 0.40
N THR A 124 14.89 -7.70 -0.82
CA THR A 124 16.02 -7.54 -1.75
C THR A 124 16.11 -6.11 -2.24
N LEU A 125 14.99 -5.54 -2.65
CA LEU A 125 14.88 -4.14 -3.05
C LEU A 125 15.27 -3.20 -1.89
N ARG A 126 14.73 -3.44 -0.70
CA ARG A 126 15.05 -2.67 0.51
C ARG A 126 16.55 -2.67 0.83
N ASN A 127 17.20 -3.83 0.74
CA ASN A 127 18.63 -3.93 1.00
C ASN A 127 19.44 -3.13 -0.02
N ASN A 128 19.08 -3.16 -1.30
CA ASN A 128 19.73 -2.37 -2.34
C ASN A 128 19.52 -0.86 -2.15
N ILE A 129 18.33 -0.43 -1.74
CA ILE A 129 18.06 0.98 -1.39
C ILE A 129 18.95 1.42 -0.22
N ASN A 130 18.97 0.64 0.87
CA ASN A 130 19.78 0.97 2.05
C ASN A 130 21.30 0.88 1.79
N ALA A 131 21.73 0.13 0.79
CA ALA A 131 23.13 0.08 0.34
C ALA A 131 23.51 1.24 -0.59
N GLY A 132 22.54 2.10 -0.99
CA GLY A 132 22.79 3.21 -1.91
C GLY A 132 22.87 2.80 -3.39
N ASN A 133 22.50 1.57 -3.73
CA ASN A 133 22.54 1.07 -5.11
C ASN A 133 21.34 1.55 -5.96
N ILE A 134 20.25 1.96 -5.31
CA ILE A 134 19.01 2.39 -5.94
C ILE A 134 18.59 3.72 -5.33
N TYR A 135 18.34 4.73 -6.17
CA TYR A 135 17.69 5.96 -5.75
C TYR A 135 16.23 5.67 -5.41
N TYR A 136 15.82 6.00 -4.20
CA TYR A 136 14.47 5.74 -3.72
C TYR A 136 13.76 7.04 -3.35
N GLN A 137 12.62 7.28 -3.98
CA GLN A 137 11.74 8.40 -3.64
C GLN A 137 10.54 7.86 -2.88
N ASP A 138 10.54 8.07 -1.55
CA ASP A 138 9.38 7.88 -0.70
C ASP A 138 8.39 9.03 -0.88
N MET A 139 7.09 8.73 -0.95
CA MET A 139 6.08 9.73 -1.28
C MET A 139 4.70 9.33 -0.74
N HIS A 140 3.89 10.33 -0.35
CA HIS A 140 2.46 10.13 -0.14
C HIS A 140 1.78 9.58 -1.40
N LEU A 141 0.98 8.54 -1.25
CA LEU A 141 0.37 7.87 -2.40
C LEU A 141 -0.60 8.77 -3.17
N SER A 142 -1.29 9.70 -2.48
CA SER A 142 -2.16 10.70 -3.13
C SER A 142 -1.43 11.63 -4.10
N HIS A 143 -0.10 11.74 -3.99
CA HIS A 143 0.69 12.64 -4.84
C HIS A 143 1.21 11.98 -6.12
N VAL A 144 1.24 10.65 -6.20
CA VAL A 144 1.91 9.92 -7.29
C VAL A 144 1.29 10.24 -8.64
N GLU A 145 -0.02 10.00 -8.79
CA GLU A 145 -0.73 10.25 -10.06
C GLU A 145 -0.73 11.75 -10.42
N GLN A 146 -0.87 12.61 -9.42
CA GLN A 146 -0.77 14.06 -9.61
C GLN A 146 0.60 14.46 -10.17
N GLN A 147 1.69 13.92 -9.62
CA GLN A 147 3.05 14.24 -10.09
C GLN A 147 3.37 13.60 -11.45
N MET A 148 2.80 12.42 -11.76
CA MET A 148 2.85 11.87 -13.12
C MET A 148 2.22 12.83 -14.12
N ARG A 149 0.99 13.27 -13.86
CA ARG A 149 0.22 14.19 -14.70
C ARG A 149 0.89 15.55 -14.88
N GLN A 150 1.58 16.03 -13.85
CA GLN A 150 2.35 17.27 -13.87
C GLN A 150 3.73 17.14 -14.52
N GLY A 151 4.15 15.92 -14.88
CA GLY A 151 5.45 15.66 -15.49
C GLY A 151 6.65 15.75 -14.54
N PHE A 152 6.43 15.70 -13.21
CA PHE A 152 7.51 15.82 -12.22
C PHE A 152 8.42 14.57 -12.17
N TYR A 153 7.92 13.42 -12.59
CA TYR A 153 8.73 12.23 -12.81
C TYR A 153 9.50 12.25 -14.15
N GLY A 154 9.28 13.27 -14.99
CA GLY A 154 9.74 13.27 -16.37
C GLY A 154 8.87 12.37 -17.27
N LYS A 155 9.50 11.75 -18.26
CA LYS A 155 8.84 10.91 -19.23
C LYS A 155 8.61 9.49 -18.70
N PHE A 156 7.43 8.93 -18.97
CA PHE A 156 7.18 7.49 -18.86
C PHE A 156 7.30 6.85 -20.25
N ASP A 157 8.26 5.94 -20.41
CA ASP A 157 8.50 5.27 -21.70
C ASP A 157 7.52 4.11 -21.92
N VAL A 158 7.25 3.32 -20.86
CA VAL A 158 6.37 2.16 -20.96
C VAL A 158 5.49 2.03 -19.73
N ALA A 159 4.19 1.88 -19.96
CA ALA A 159 3.23 1.39 -18.96
C ALA A 159 3.14 -0.14 -19.04
N ILE A 160 3.24 -0.82 -17.92
CA ILE A 160 3.07 -2.27 -17.80
C ILE A 160 1.88 -2.54 -16.87
N ILE A 161 0.81 -3.08 -17.43
CA ILE A 161 -0.47 -3.22 -16.75
C ILE A 161 -0.83 -4.70 -16.60
N GLU A 162 -1.06 -5.18 -15.38
CA GLU A 162 -1.75 -6.45 -15.21
C GLU A 162 -3.26 -6.25 -15.38
N ALA A 163 -3.89 -7.14 -16.13
CA ALA A 163 -5.31 -7.12 -16.43
C ALA A 163 -5.96 -8.50 -16.25
N SER A 164 -7.24 -8.54 -15.88
CA SER A 164 -8.02 -9.75 -15.89
C SER A 164 -8.61 -10.07 -17.28
N GLY A 165 -8.61 -9.10 -18.20
CA GLY A 165 -9.06 -9.25 -19.55
C GLY A 165 -9.12 -7.93 -20.33
N ILE A 166 -9.55 -8.01 -21.60
CA ILE A 166 -9.77 -6.87 -22.49
C ILE A 166 -11.12 -7.06 -23.17
N THR A 167 -11.95 -6.01 -23.16
CA THR A 167 -13.30 -6.01 -23.74
C THR A 167 -13.29 -6.01 -25.28
N GLU A 168 -14.45 -6.14 -25.91
CA GLU A 168 -14.62 -6.11 -27.36
C GLU A 168 -14.22 -4.78 -27.98
N ASP A 169 -14.44 -3.67 -27.24
CA ASP A 169 -14.09 -2.31 -27.64
C ASP A 169 -12.69 -1.87 -27.19
N GLY A 170 -11.89 -2.83 -26.67
CA GLY A 170 -10.47 -2.63 -26.35
C GLY A 170 -10.20 -2.01 -24.98
N LYS A 171 -11.20 -1.88 -24.11
CA LYS A 171 -11.01 -1.41 -22.73
C LYS A 171 -10.38 -2.51 -21.88
N ILE A 172 -9.53 -2.11 -20.95
CA ILE A 172 -8.81 -3.03 -20.07
C ILE A 172 -9.65 -3.28 -18.82
N ILE A 173 -9.87 -4.54 -18.49
CA ILE A 173 -10.50 -4.97 -17.24
C ILE A 173 -9.39 -5.12 -16.21
N PRO A 174 -9.33 -4.25 -15.17
CA PRO A 174 -8.21 -4.29 -14.23
C PRO A 174 -8.17 -5.59 -13.43
N ALA A 175 -7.02 -5.87 -12.82
CA ALA A 175 -6.80 -6.93 -11.85
C ALA A 175 -7.22 -6.49 -10.43
N MET A 176 -6.83 -7.24 -9.39
CA MET A 176 -7.16 -6.96 -7.99
C MET A 176 -6.49 -5.70 -7.42
N GLY A 177 -5.50 -5.11 -8.09
CA GLY A 177 -4.82 -3.89 -7.68
C GLY A 177 -4.74 -2.89 -8.84
N ILE A 178 -5.29 -1.68 -8.65
CA ILE A 178 -5.26 -0.63 -9.68
C ILE A 178 -4.04 0.28 -9.49
N GLY A 179 -3.80 0.74 -8.24
CA GLY A 179 -2.79 1.74 -7.96
C GLY A 179 -2.98 2.99 -8.84
N HIS A 180 -1.97 3.33 -9.61
CA HIS A 180 -1.93 4.46 -10.56
C HIS A 180 -2.22 4.05 -12.02
N GLY A 181 -2.76 2.84 -12.26
CA GLY A 181 -2.91 2.28 -13.61
C GLY A 181 -3.65 3.19 -14.61
N ASN A 182 -4.66 3.93 -14.15
CA ASN A 182 -5.40 4.89 -14.97
C ASN A 182 -4.52 6.06 -15.46
N GLU A 183 -3.59 6.54 -14.65
CA GLU A 183 -2.77 7.70 -15.00
C GLU A 183 -1.57 7.31 -15.86
N VAL A 184 -0.89 6.21 -15.53
CA VAL A 184 0.28 5.78 -16.31
C VAL A 184 -0.07 5.43 -17.76
N LEU A 185 -1.27 4.91 -18.01
CA LEU A 185 -1.78 4.64 -19.38
C LEU A 185 -1.90 5.91 -20.24
N LYS A 186 -2.17 7.06 -19.61
CA LYS A 186 -2.28 8.34 -20.30
C LYS A 186 -0.89 8.92 -20.65
N VAL A 187 0.03 8.87 -19.67
CA VAL A 187 1.32 9.55 -19.76
C VAL A 187 2.41 8.74 -20.46
N ALA A 188 2.29 7.41 -20.52
CA ALA A 188 3.29 6.57 -21.16
C ALA A 188 3.22 6.60 -22.71
N ASP A 189 4.38 6.47 -23.34
CA ASP A 189 4.50 6.38 -24.81
C ASP A 189 4.05 5.03 -25.36
N LYS A 190 4.34 3.94 -24.64
CA LYS A 190 4.01 2.56 -25.01
C LYS A 190 3.30 1.86 -23.87
N ILE A 191 2.49 0.88 -24.21
CA ILE A 191 1.74 0.08 -23.26
C ILE A 191 2.00 -1.41 -23.52
N ILE A 192 2.31 -2.14 -22.47
CA ILE A 192 2.37 -3.60 -22.46
C ILE A 192 1.32 -4.08 -21.45
N ILE A 193 0.46 -5.01 -21.86
CA ILE A 193 -0.59 -5.57 -21.01
C ILE A 193 -0.25 -7.02 -20.70
N GLU A 194 -0.16 -7.37 -19.43
CA GLU A 194 -0.08 -8.77 -18.98
C GLU A 194 -1.48 -9.24 -18.58
N VAL A 195 -2.10 -10.07 -19.42
CA VAL A 195 -3.43 -10.63 -19.17
C VAL A 195 -3.27 -11.91 -18.36
N ASN A 196 -3.75 -11.87 -17.11
CA ASN A 196 -3.60 -12.94 -16.14
C ASN A 196 -4.91 -13.68 -15.89
N THR A 197 -4.96 -14.98 -16.22
CA THR A 197 -6.17 -15.81 -16.06
C THR A 197 -6.37 -16.35 -14.64
N GLU A 198 -5.40 -16.24 -13.75
CA GLU A 198 -5.61 -16.47 -12.31
C GLU A 198 -6.52 -15.39 -11.69
N GLN A 199 -6.53 -14.19 -12.27
CA GLN A 199 -7.48 -13.17 -11.88
C GLN A 199 -8.91 -13.59 -12.23
N ASN A 200 -9.83 -13.47 -11.28
CA ASN A 200 -11.22 -13.88 -11.49
C ASN A 200 -11.88 -13.01 -12.58
N ALA A 201 -12.52 -13.63 -13.56
CA ALA A 201 -13.22 -12.91 -14.64
C ALA A 201 -14.34 -11.98 -14.11
N LYS A 202 -14.95 -12.34 -12.99
CA LYS A 202 -16.02 -11.58 -12.36
C LYS A 202 -15.55 -10.31 -11.66
N LEU A 203 -14.24 -10.00 -11.69
CA LEU A 203 -13.73 -8.66 -11.33
C LEU A 203 -14.26 -7.59 -12.29
N GLU A 204 -14.65 -7.97 -13.50
CA GLU A 204 -15.31 -7.07 -14.46
C GLU A 204 -16.53 -6.42 -13.81
N GLY A 205 -16.54 -5.09 -13.72
CA GLY A 205 -17.61 -4.31 -13.10
C GLY A 205 -17.39 -3.93 -11.63
N MET A 206 -16.37 -4.46 -10.95
CA MET A 206 -16.07 -4.10 -9.55
C MET A 206 -15.30 -2.78 -9.42
N HIS A 207 -14.70 -2.31 -10.50
CA HIS A 207 -13.89 -1.10 -10.50
C HIS A 207 -14.72 0.17 -10.71
N ASP A 208 -14.16 1.31 -10.32
CA ASP A 208 -14.74 2.64 -10.51
C ASP A 208 -13.62 3.63 -10.80
N ILE A 209 -13.32 3.82 -12.07
CA ILE A 209 -12.21 4.62 -12.58
C ILE A 209 -12.80 5.89 -13.15
N ALA A 210 -12.64 7.00 -12.43
CA ALA A 210 -13.15 8.28 -12.86
C ALA A 210 -12.32 8.87 -14.00
N PHE A 211 -12.93 9.80 -14.68
CA PHE A 211 -12.32 10.55 -15.76
C PHE A 211 -11.20 11.46 -15.24
N ASP A 212 -10.52 12.11 -16.19
CA ASP A 212 -9.47 13.06 -15.91
C ASP A 212 -9.95 14.18 -14.97
N ILE A 213 -9.31 14.25 -13.81
CA ILE A 213 -9.54 15.32 -12.83
C ILE A 213 -8.75 16.59 -13.16
N GLY A 214 -7.88 16.55 -14.18
CA GLY A 214 -7.10 17.69 -14.66
C GLY A 214 -5.96 18.11 -13.74
N VAL A 215 -5.33 19.22 -14.10
CA VAL A 215 -4.24 19.85 -13.34
C VAL A 215 -4.66 21.26 -12.88
N PRO A 216 -4.03 21.81 -11.85
CA PRO A 216 -4.25 23.20 -11.45
C PRO A 216 -4.03 24.18 -12.61
N PRO A 217 -4.80 25.29 -12.72
CA PRO A 217 -5.87 25.70 -11.79
C PRO A 217 -7.24 25.07 -12.11
N HIS A 218 -7.32 24.17 -13.07
CA HIS A 218 -8.57 23.58 -13.58
C HIS A 218 -8.87 22.19 -13.04
N ARG A 219 -8.18 21.78 -11.95
CA ARG A 219 -8.44 20.50 -11.28
C ARG A 219 -9.88 20.44 -10.80
N LYS A 220 -10.58 19.36 -11.17
CA LYS A 220 -11.96 19.11 -10.76
C LYS A 220 -12.02 18.45 -9.38
N PRO A 221 -13.04 18.70 -8.55
CA PRO A 221 -13.26 17.99 -7.32
C PRO A 221 -13.60 16.52 -7.60
N ILE A 222 -13.22 15.62 -6.69
CA ILE A 222 -13.61 14.22 -6.73
C ILE A 222 -14.99 14.10 -6.06
N PRO A 223 -16.09 13.80 -6.78
CA PRO A 223 -17.45 13.91 -6.26
C PRO A 223 -17.91 12.65 -5.50
N ILE A 224 -17.03 12.06 -4.67
CA ILE A 224 -17.36 10.96 -3.77
C ILE A 224 -17.88 11.56 -2.46
N VAL A 225 -19.13 11.28 -2.10
CA VAL A 225 -19.79 11.74 -0.86
C VAL A 225 -20.23 10.57 0.03
N GLY A 226 -20.21 9.34 -0.47
CA GLY A 226 -20.43 8.08 0.24
C GLY A 226 -19.37 7.06 -0.14
N THR A 227 -19.11 6.10 0.72
CA THR A 227 -18.07 5.07 0.52
C THR A 227 -18.31 4.22 -0.71
N PHE A 228 -19.58 4.06 -1.12
CA PHE A 228 -20.00 3.22 -2.24
C PHE A 228 -20.48 3.99 -3.47
N ASP A 229 -20.26 5.31 -3.52
CA ASP A 229 -20.60 6.13 -4.71
C ASP A 229 -19.73 5.70 -5.89
N ARG A 230 -20.35 5.55 -7.07
CA ARG A 230 -19.64 5.33 -8.33
C ARG A 230 -19.60 6.63 -9.12
N ILE A 231 -18.44 7.00 -9.61
CA ILE A 231 -18.19 8.29 -10.29
C ILE A 231 -17.57 8.12 -11.69
N GLY A 232 -17.27 6.89 -12.10
CA GLY A 232 -16.55 6.59 -13.33
C GLY A 232 -16.98 5.33 -14.04
N SER A 233 -16.04 4.74 -14.77
CA SER A 233 -16.17 3.52 -15.55
C SER A 233 -15.55 2.31 -14.83
N PRO A 234 -16.05 1.09 -15.04
CA PRO A 234 -15.39 -0.11 -14.50
C PRO A 234 -14.15 -0.53 -15.29
N TYR A 235 -13.70 0.25 -16.25
CA TYR A 235 -12.61 -0.10 -17.14
C TYR A 235 -11.51 0.96 -17.15
N LEU A 236 -10.27 0.51 -17.38
CA LEU A 236 -9.18 1.38 -17.79
C LEU A 236 -9.26 1.60 -19.31
N GLU A 237 -9.08 2.85 -19.73
CA GLU A 237 -9.10 3.25 -21.14
C GLU A 237 -7.74 3.79 -21.56
N CYS A 238 -7.32 3.46 -22.77
CA CYS A 238 -6.07 3.96 -23.34
C CYS A 238 -6.18 4.11 -24.87
N ASP A 239 -5.20 4.77 -25.46
CA ASP A 239 -4.99 4.77 -26.90
C ASP A 239 -4.49 3.37 -27.32
N LEU A 240 -5.29 2.65 -28.12
CA LEU A 240 -5.00 1.29 -28.57
C LEU A 240 -3.73 1.21 -29.43
N ASP A 241 -3.35 2.30 -30.11
CA ASP A 241 -2.14 2.35 -30.93
C ASP A 241 -0.87 2.32 -30.07
N LYS A 242 -0.94 2.78 -28.82
CA LYS A 242 0.17 2.69 -27.86
C LYS A 242 0.42 1.27 -27.35
N ILE A 243 -0.55 0.34 -27.45
CA ILE A 243 -0.36 -1.05 -27.02
C ILE A 243 0.60 -1.74 -27.99
N VAL A 244 1.80 -2.06 -27.54
CA VAL A 244 2.85 -2.70 -28.36
C VAL A 244 2.94 -4.21 -28.15
N ALA A 245 2.51 -4.71 -26.99
CA ALA A 245 2.57 -6.13 -26.66
C ALA A 245 1.44 -6.53 -25.69
N ILE A 246 1.01 -7.78 -25.79
CA ILE A 246 0.16 -8.46 -24.81
C ILE A 246 0.86 -9.75 -24.41
N VAL A 247 1.09 -9.93 -23.12
CA VAL A 247 1.66 -11.15 -22.53
C VAL A 247 0.56 -11.92 -21.83
N LEU A 248 0.51 -13.23 -22.05
CA LEU A 248 -0.45 -14.11 -21.37
C LEU A 248 0.22 -14.72 -20.14
N THR A 249 -0.49 -14.72 -19.01
CA THR A 249 0.02 -15.27 -17.75
C THR A 249 -1.08 -16.03 -17.01
N HIS A 250 -0.64 -16.98 -16.18
CA HIS A 250 -1.48 -17.75 -15.26
C HIS A 250 -0.70 -17.91 -13.95
N ALA A 251 -0.70 -16.88 -13.12
CA ALA A 251 0.06 -16.84 -11.88
C ALA A 251 -0.68 -16.03 -10.82
N GLY A 252 -0.83 -16.61 -9.63
CA GLY A 252 -1.52 -15.96 -8.50
C GLY A 252 -0.73 -14.79 -7.92
N ASP A 253 -1.46 -13.87 -7.31
CA ASP A 253 -0.87 -12.84 -6.46
C ASP A 253 -0.23 -13.48 -5.23
N ARG A 254 0.93 -12.94 -4.81
CA ARG A 254 1.66 -13.48 -3.68
C ARG A 254 1.44 -12.64 -2.43
N ASN A 255 0.33 -12.94 -1.75
CA ASN A 255 0.06 -12.38 -0.44
C ASN A 255 0.37 -13.40 0.66
N SER A 256 1.05 -12.95 1.70
CA SER A 256 1.38 -13.80 2.83
C SER A 256 0.15 -14.05 3.69
N LYS A 257 0.07 -15.24 4.28
CA LYS A 257 -0.88 -15.49 5.36
C LYS A 257 -0.51 -14.61 6.55
N PHE A 258 -1.50 -13.90 7.09
CA PHE A 258 -1.29 -13.12 8.30
C PHE A 258 -1.15 -14.04 9.51
N ALA A 259 -0.24 -13.67 10.43
CA ALA A 259 -0.15 -14.36 11.71
C ALA A 259 -1.40 -14.05 12.55
N GLU A 260 -1.80 -15.02 13.38
CA GLU A 260 -2.82 -14.78 14.40
C GLU A 260 -2.39 -13.63 15.32
N PRO A 261 -3.32 -12.72 15.70
CA PRO A 261 -2.98 -11.63 16.60
C PRO A 261 -2.44 -12.13 17.94
N ASP A 262 -1.30 -11.61 18.34
CA ASP A 262 -0.73 -11.86 19.67
C ASP A 262 -1.49 -11.11 20.78
N GLU A 263 -1.17 -11.39 22.03
CA GLU A 263 -1.85 -10.80 23.20
C GLU A 263 -1.67 -9.26 23.26
N MET A 264 -0.54 -8.72 22.80
CA MET A 264 -0.33 -7.26 22.74
C MET A 264 -1.26 -6.63 21.72
N SER A 265 -1.36 -7.22 20.53
CA SER A 265 -2.25 -6.76 19.47
C SER A 265 -3.73 -6.81 19.89
N LYS A 266 -4.14 -7.87 20.61
CA LYS A 266 -5.49 -7.98 21.15
C LYS A 266 -5.81 -6.90 22.19
N ARG A 267 -4.88 -6.62 23.11
CA ARG A 267 -5.07 -5.54 24.11
C ARG A 267 -5.20 -4.17 23.46
N ILE A 268 -4.40 -3.89 22.42
CA ILE A 268 -4.52 -2.64 21.66
C ILE A 268 -5.89 -2.57 20.98
N ALA A 269 -6.35 -3.66 20.38
CA ALA A 269 -7.66 -3.74 19.73
C ALA A 269 -8.82 -3.52 20.74
N GLU A 270 -8.77 -4.14 21.90
CA GLU A 270 -9.75 -3.95 22.98
C GLU A 270 -9.87 -2.48 23.37
N GLN A 271 -8.75 -1.79 23.58
CA GLN A 271 -8.74 -0.37 23.93
C GLN A 271 -9.38 0.51 22.84
N ILE A 272 -9.16 0.20 21.57
CA ILE A 272 -9.77 0.93 20.45
C ILE A 272 -11.27 0.70 20.41
N ILE A 273 -11.73 -0.53 20.60
CA ILE A 273 -13.15 -0.88 20.59
C ILE A 273 -13.89 -0.25 21.79
N ASP A 274 -13.26 -0.27 22.96
CA ASP A 274 -13.79 0.39 24.16
C ASP A 274 -13.88 1.91 23.95
N PHE A 275 -12.86 2.51 23.34
CA PHE A 275 -12.87 3.92 23.00
C PHE A 275 -14.00 4.24 22.02
N PHE A 276 -14.19 3.48 20.95
CA PHE A 276 -15.30 3.68 20.00
C PHE A 276 -16.64 3.55 20.70
N SER A 277 -16.80 2.56 21.57
CA SER A 277 -18.02 2.35 22.37
C SER A 277 -18.31 3.55 23.27
N HIS A 278 -17.27 4.14 23.87
CA HIS A 278 -17.39 5.37 24.66
C HIS A 278 -17.80 6.57 23.80
N GLU A 279 -17.17 6.77 22.63
CA GLU A 279 -17.48 7.88 21.73
C GLU A 279 -18.92 7.79 21.17
N VAL A 280 -19.40 6.57 20.88
CA VAL A 280 -20.79 6.35 20.47
C VAL A 280 -21.77 6.67 21.61
N LYS A 281 -21.50 6.19 22.85
CA LYS A 281 -22.32 6.52 24.02
C LYS A 281 -22.37 8.02 24.32
N ALA A 282 -21.27 8.71 24.08
CA ALA A 282 -21.16 10.15 24.26
C ALA A 282 -21.77 10.97 23.10
N GLY A 283 -22.28 10.31 22.04
CA GLY A 283 -22.88 10.97 20.88
C GLY A 283 -21.88 11.66 19.95
N ARG A 284 -20.58 11.33 20.05
CA ARG A 284 -19.53 11.89 19.20
C ARG A 284 -19.21 11.03 17.97
N LEU A 285 -19.62 9.76 18.00
CA LEU A 285 -19.63 8.87 16.84
C LEU A 285 -21.03 8.34 16.59
N PRO A 286 -21.42 8.07 15.35
CA PRO A 286 -22.65 7.35 15.02
C PRO A 286 -22.53 5.87 15.43
N LYS A 287 -23.67 5.15 15.55
CA LYS A 287 -23.71 3.74 15.98
C LYS A 287 -22.98 2.78 15.02
N ASN A 288 -22.98 3.11 13.75
CA ASN A 288 -22.28 2.35 12.71
C ASN A 288 -20.83 2.84 12.49
N LEU A 289 -20.31 3.66 13.38
CA LEU A 289 -19.04 4.36 13.28
C LEU A 289 -18.99 5.28 12.03
N LEU A 290 -17.82 5.78 11.73
CA LEU A 290 -17.49 6.43 10.46
C LEU A 290 -16.67 5.44 9.63
N PRO A 291 -16.50 5.66 8.31
CA PRO A 291 -15.75 4.74 7.47
C PRO A 291 -14.36 4.43 8.03
N LEU A 292 -14.00 3.15 8.00
CA LEU A 292 -12.75 2.65 8.57
C LEU A 292 -11.67 2.53 7.51
N GLN A 293 -10.49 3.08 7.81
CA GLN A 293 -9.24 2.74 7.14
C GLN A 293 -8.38 1.94 8.12
N SER A 294 -7.82 0.85 7.64
CA SER A 294 -6.93 0.00 8.42
C SER A 294 -5.61 -0.21 7.66
N GLY A 295 -4.49 0.02 8.34
CA GLY A 295 -3.18 -0.36 7.85
C GLY A 295 -3.01 -1.88 7.77
N VAL A 296 -1.84 -2.33 7.30
CA VAL A 296 -1.45 -3.75 7.24
C VAL A 296 -0.74 -4.15 8.54
N GLY A 297 -1.06 -5.31 9.13
CA GLY A 297 -0.31 -5.89 10.24
C GLY A 297 -1.16 -6.48 11.36
N ASN A 298 -0.51 -7.06 12.37
CA ASN A 298 -1.15 -7.83 13.43
C ASN A 298 -2.17 -7.02 14.25
N VAL A 299 -1.84 -5.77 14.60
CA VAL A 299 -2.76 -4.91 15.35
C VAL A 299 -4.00 -4.56 14.52
N ALA A 300 -3.81 -4.22 13.24
CA ALA A 300 -4.91 -3.95 12.32
C ALA A 300 -5.87 -5.15 12.21
N ASN A 301 -5.31 -6.35 12.06
CA ASN A 301 -6.07 -7.59 12.02
C ASN A 301 -6.79 -7.87 13.35
N ALA A 302 -6.16 -7.58 14.49
CA ALA A 302 -6.80 -7.72 15.80
C ALA A 302 -8.01 -6.79 15.98
N VAL A 303 -7.90 -5.54 15.53
CA VAL A 303 -9.03 -4.57 15.57
C VAL A 303 -10.17 -5.05 14.70
N LEU A 304 -9.89 -5.46 13.45
CA LEU A 304 -10.94 -5.96 12.54
C LEU A 304 -11.60 -7.23 13.07
N ALA A 305 -10.83 -8.15 13.67
CA ALA A 305 -11.37 -9.34 14.32
C ALA A 305 -12.25 -8.98 15.53
N GLY A 306 -11.81 -8.06 16.37
CA GLY A 306 -12.60 -7.59 17.52
C GLY A 306 -13.91 -6.89 17.12
N LEU A 307 -13.95 -6.23 15.96
CA LEU A 307 -15.18 -5.62 15.45
C LEU A 307 -16.27 -6.64 15.06
N GLN A 308 -15.92 -7.91 14.85
CA GLN A 308 -16.92 -8.97 14.59
C GLN A 308 -17.90 -9.14 15.77
N ASP A 309 -17.39 -9.07 16.99
CA ASP A 309 -18.15 -9.27 18.21
C ASP A 309 -18.59 -7.95 18.87
N ALA A 310 -18.09 -6.81 18.37
CA ALA A 310 -18.41 -5.51 18.90
C ALA A 310 -19.86 -5.08 18.58
N PRO A 311 -20.46 -4.18 19.40
CA PRO A 311 -21.86 -3.76 19.24
C PRO A 311 -22.04 -2.70 18.12
N PHE A 312 -21.33 -2.88 17.01
CA PHE A 312 -21.41 -2.01 15.84
C PHE A 312 -21.88 -2.82 14.64
N ASP A 313 -22.82 -2.28 13.88
CA ASP A 313 -23.37 -2.90 12.68
C ASP A 313 -23.41 -1.86 11.54
N ASP A 314 -23.63 -2.32 10.31
CA ASP A 314 -23.64 -1.48 9.11
C ASP A 314 -22.33 -0.66 8.93
N LEU A 315 -21.19 -1.24 9.34
CA LEU A 315 -19.88 -0.62 9.16
C LEU A 315 -19.59 -0.34 7.69
N GLU A 316 -18.75 0.64 7.44
CA GLU A 316 -18.26 0.95 6.10
C GLU A 316 -16.73 1.04 6.09
N GLY A 317 -16.11 0.59 4.99
CA GLY A 317 -14.66 0.68 4.77
C GLY A 317 -14.32 1.71 3.69
N TYR A 318 -13.32 2.56 3.95
CA TYR A 318 -12.70 3.40 2.94
C TYR A 318 -11.20 3.39 3.18
N THR A 319 -10.48 2.56 2.43
CA THR A 319 -9.10 2.17 2.73
C THR A 319 -8.26 2.05 1.46
N GLU A 320 -6.96 1.92 1.60
CA GLU A 320 -6.05 1.58 0.49
C GLU A 320 -6.20 0.11 0.11
N VAL A 321 -6.10 -0.75 1.12
CA VAL A 321 -6.04 -2.21 0.93
C VAL A 321 -7.16 -2.85 1.72
N LEU A 322 -7.95 -3.66 1.04
CA LEU A 322 -8.93 -4.54 1.67
C LEU A 322 -8.26 -5.88 1.94
N GLN A 323 -8.25 -6.28 3.21
CA GLN A 323 -7.59 -7.48 3.71
C GLN A 323 -8.60 -8.48 4.28
N ASP A 324 -8.10 -9.64 4.72
CA ASP A 324 -8.91 -10.76 5.25
C ASP A 324 -9.96 -10.31 6.27
N GLY A 325 -9.57 -9.51 7.26
CA GLY A 325 -10.48 -9.07 8.32
C GLY A 325 -11.65 -8.21 7.82
N MET A 326 -11.43 -7.35 6.80
CA MET A 326 -12.54 -6.61 6.19
C MET A 326 -13.43 -7.51 5.34
N LEU A 327 -12.85 -8.48 4.63
CA LEU A 327 -13.62 -9.49 3.91
C LEU A 327 -14.54 -10.26 4.87
N ASP A 328 -14.03 -10.65 6.03
CA ASP A 328 -14.80 -11.35 7.06
C ASP A 328 -15.95 -10.50 7.60
N LEU A 329 -15.72 -9.22 7.86
CA LEU A 329 -16.77 -8.28 8.26
C LEU A 329 -17.87 -8.13 7.18
N ILE A 330 -17.51 -8.13 5.89
CA ILE A 330 -18.48 -8.06 4.80
C ILE A 330 -19.27 -9.38 4.68
N LEU A 331 -18.60 -10.52 4.73
CA LEU A 331 -19.24 -11.84 4.64
C LEU A 331 -20.17 -12.12 5.82
N SER A 332 -19.81 -11.67 7.04
CA SER A 332 -20.66 -11.75 8.23
C SER A 332 -21.77 -10.69 8.27
N LYS A 333 -21.81 -9.79 7.30
CA LYS A 333 -22.77 -8.66 7.19
C LYS A 333 -22.60 -7.60 8.29
N LYS A 334 -21.50 -7.58 9.03
CA LYS A 334 -21.13 -6.51 9.95
C LYS A 334 -20.72 -5.24 9.19
N MET A 335 -20.05 -5.41 8.05
CA MET A 335 -19.68 -4.31 7.16
C MET A 335 -20.56 -4.34 5.91
N LYS A 336 -21.15 -3.19 5.58
CA LYS A 336 -22.11 -3.04 4.51
C LYS A 336 -21.44 -2.85 3.15
N TYR A 337 -20.43 -2.00 3.11
CA TYR A 337 -19.68 -1.64 1.90
C TYR A 337 -18.21 -1.37 2.20
N ALA A 338 -17.35 -1.55 1.21
CA ALA A 338 -15.96 -1.12 1.26
C ALA A 338 -15.46 -0.59 -0.09
N SER A 339 -14.64 0.47 -0.04
CA SER A 339 -13.85 0.97 -1.17
C SER A 339 -12.37 0.82 -0.88
N ALA A 340 -11.61 0.33 -1.88
CA ALA A 340 -10.16 0.17 -1.78
C ALA A 340 -9.49 0.38 -3.14
N THR A 341 -8.15 0.46 -3.19
CA THR A 341 -7.40 0.41 -4.46
C THR A 341 -6.90 -1.00 -4.77
N ALA A 342 -6.83 -1.88 -3.77
CA ALA A 342 -6.40 -3.26 -3.94
C ALA A 342 -7.08 -4.23 -2.97
N LEU A 343 -7.20 -5.48 -3.40
CA LEU A 343 -7.59 -6.64 -2.60
C LEU A 343 -6.33 -7.47 -2.32
N SER A 344 -5.85 -7.43 -1.08
CA SER A 344 -4.65 -8.16 -0.67
C SER A 344 -5.06 -9.26 0.31
N PHE A 345 -5.42 -10.41 -0.23
CA PHE A 345 -5.94 -11.55 0.51
C PHE A 345 -4.91 -12.65 0.73
N SER A 346 -4.92 -13.28 1.89
CA SER A 346 -4.27 -14.57 2.09
C SER A 346 -4.87 -15.62 1.13
N PRO A 347 -4.19 -16.73 0.85
CA PRO A 347 -4.74 -17.78 -0.02
C PRO A 347 -6.14 -18.26 0.42
N ASP A 348 -6.36 -18.43 1.73
CA ASP A 348 -7.64 -18.87 2.28
C ASP A 348 -8.74 -17.80 2.09
N ALA A 349 -8.41 -16.53 2.27
CA ALA A 349 -9.34 -15.42 2.05
C ALA A 349 -9.63 -15.22 0.55
N LEU A 350 -8.63 -15.40 -0.31
CA LEU A 350 -8.81 -15.34 -1.76
C LEU A 350 -9.80 -16.43 -2.24
N GLN A 351 -9.69 -17.63 -1.70
CA GLN A 351 -10.66 -18.69 -2.02
C GLN A 351 -12.07 -18.29 -1.58
N ARG A 352 -12.25 -17.79 -0.35
CA ARG A 352 -13.55 -17.32 0.15
C ARG A 352 -14.10 -16.14 -0.67
N PHE A 353 -13.23 -15.23 -1.11
CA PHE A 353 -13.59 -14.14 -2.01
C PHE A 353 -14.13 -14.68 -3.34
N ASN A 354 -13.40 -15.61 -3.96
CA ASN A 354 -13.80 -16.21 -5.25
C ASN A 354 -15.12 -16.99 -5.14
N ASP A 355 -15.32 -17.74 -4.07
CA ASP A 355 -16.54 -18.51 -3.83
C ASP A 355 -17.78 -17.60 -3.61
N ASN A 356 -17.57 -16.37 -3.13
CA ASN A 356 -18.63 -15.42 -2.82
C ASN A 356 -18.62 -14.17 -3.72
N ILE A 357 -17.91 -14.18 -4.83
CA ILE A 357 -17.68 -12.97 -5.64
C ILE A 357 -18.99 -12.35 -6.17
N ASP A 358 -20.01 -13.15 -6.47
CA ASP A 358 -21.31 -12.64 -6.93
C ASP A 358 -22.02 -11.78 -5.86
N PHE A 359 -21.84 -12.11 -4.58
CA PHE A 359 -22.31 -11.28 -3.48
C PHE A 359 -21.40 -10.07 -3.24
N LEU A 360 -20.08 -10.28 -3.32
CA LEU A 360 -19.08 -9.27 -2.95
C LEU A 360 -18.95 -8.14 -3.97
N ARG A 361 -19.21 -8.41 -5.27
CA ARG A 361 -19.14 -7.37 -6.30
C ARG A 361 -20.15 -6.23 -6.13
N ASP A 362 -21.21 -6.45 -5.38
CA ASP A 362 -22.20 -5.44 -5.00
C ASP A 362 -21.88 -4.78 -3.64
N LYS A 363 -20.73 -5.09 -3.04
CA LYS A 363 -20.28 -4.62 -1.73
C LYS A 363 -18.92 -3.96 -1.75
N ILE A 364 -18.11 -4.24 -2.77
CA ILE A 364 -16.73 -3.77 -2.87
C ILE A 364 -16.56 -2.95 -4.15
N ILE A 365 -15.93 -1.78 -4.04
CA ILE A 365 -15.50 -0.97 -5.18
C ILE A 365 -13.98 -0.84 -5.15
N LEU A 366 -13.35 -1.09 -6.31
CA LEU A 366 -11.93 -0.86 -6.52
C LEU A 366 -11.70 0.46 -7.29
N ARG A 367 -10.85 1.33 -6.75
CA ARG A 367 -10.60 2.69 -7.26
C ARG A 367 -9.11 2.95 -7.48
N PRO A 368 -8.71 3.85 -8.38
CA PRO A 368 -7.37 4.40 -8.40
C PRO A 368 -6.95 4.94 -7.02
N MET A 369 -5.67 4.83 -6.69
CA MET A 369 -5.19 5.25 -5.38
C MET A 369 -5.33 6.76 -5.15
N GLU A 370 -5.31 7.60 -6.18
CA GLU A 370 -5.58 9.03 -6.05
C GLU A 370 -6.96 9.32 -5.46
N TYR A 371 -7.94 8.41 -5.64
CA TYR A 371 -9.28 8.56 -5.07
C TYR A 371 -9.38 7.98 -3.67
N THR A 372 -8.82 6.80 -3.43
CA THR A 372 -8.86 6.18 -2.09
C THR A 372 -8.03 6.97 -1.09
N ASN A 373 -6.93 7.57 -1.53
CA ASN A 373 -6.01 8.35 -0.71
C ASN A 373 -6.27 9.87 -0.79
N SER A 374 -7.32 10.29 -1.50
CA SER A 374 -7.61 11.71 -1.68
C SER A 374 -7.85 12.42 -0.36
N PRO A 375 -7.04 13.44 0.01
CA PRO A 375 -7.24 14.23 1.22
C PRO A 375 -8.63 14.85 1.33
N GLU A 376 -9.20 15.33 0.21
CA GLU A 376 -10.53 15.92 0.20
C GLU A 376 -11.64 14.89 0.47
N VAL A 377 -11.51 13.67 -0.08
CA VAL A 377 -12.49 12.59 0.10
C VAL A 377 -12.41 12.02 1.51
N VAL A 378 -11.19 11.71 1.99
CA VAL A 378 -10.94 11.21 3.35
C VAL A 378 -11.55 12.16 4.39
N ARG A 379 -11.34 13.48 4.22
CA ARG A 379 -11.90 14.50 5.12
C ARG A 379 -13.41 14.60 5.02
N ARG A 380 -13.97 14.55 3.82
CA ARG A 380 -15.42 14.63 3.59
C ARG A 380 -16.17 13.44 4.17
N LEU A 381 -15.64 12.24 4.00
CA LEU A 381 -16.23 11.01 4.53
C LEU A 381 -16.03 10.88 6.05
N GLY A 382 -15.07 11.60 6.62
CA GLY A 382 -14.74 11.50 8.04
C GLY A 382 -14.08 10.18 8.40
N VAL A 383 -13.15 9.68 7.56
CA VAL A 383 -12.53 8.37 7.75
C VAL A 383 -11.81 8.28 9.09
N ILE A 384 -11.97 7.17 9.80
CA ILE A 384 -11.17 6.81 10.97
C ILE A 384 -9.93 6.08 10.47
N GLY A 385 -8.75 6.74 10.59
CA GLY A 385 -7.47 6.20 10.15
C GLY A 385 -6.73 5.50 11.28
N MET A 386 -6.37 4.22 11.06
CA MET A 386 -5.59 3.40 11.99
C MET A 386 -4.31 2.92 11.30
N ASN A 387 -3.17 3.47 11.71
CA ASN A 387 -1.87 3.22 11.07
C ASN A 387 -0.84 2.71 12.10
N ALA A 388 0.10 1.89 11.63
CA ALA A 388 1.21 1.43 12.45
C ALA A 388 2.32 2.48 12.49
N MET A 389 3.10 2.47 13.59
CA MET A 389 4.31 3.27 13.76
C MET A 389 5.50 2.40 14.18
N ILE A 390 6.70 2.88 13.90
CA ILE A 390 7.94 2.33 14.45
C ILE A 390 8.18 2.91 15.85
N GLU A 391 8.07 4.23 15.99
CA GLU A 391 8.24 4.95 17.25
C GLU A 391 7.45 6.26 17.27
N ALA A 392 7.15 6.74 18.46
CA ALA A 392 6.65 8.08 18.71
C ALA A 392 7.47 8.77 19.81
N ASP A 393 7.62 10.10 19.71
CA ASP A 393 8.25 10.83 20.80
C ASP A 393 7.25 11.31 21.86
N ILE A 394 7.81 11.86 22.94
CA ILE A 394 7.01 12.36 24.07
C ILE A 394 6.04 13.50 23.70
N TYR A 395 6.13 14.09 22.52
CA TYR A 395 5.23 15.14 22.05
C TYR A 395 4.23 14.66 21.01
N GLY A 396 4.37 13.40 20.54
CA GLY A 396 3.46 12.77 19.60
C GLY A 396 3.84 12.96 18.14
N ASN A 397 5.10 13.29 17.85
CA ASN A 397 5.64 13.09 16.51
C ASN A 397 5.85 11.59 16.26
N VAL A 398 5.65 11.13 15.03
CA VAL A 398 5.69 9.71 14.67
C VAL A 398 6.69 9.45 13.54
N ASN A 399 7.49 8.42 13.73
CA ASN A 399 8.30 7.76 12.71
C ASN A 399 7.66 6.42 12.35
N SER A 400 7.31 6.23 11.10
CA SER A 400 6.71 5.00 10.56
C SER A 400 7.57 4.34 9.46
N THR A 401 8.73 4.91 9.11
CA THR A 401 9.51 4.50 7.94
C THR A 401 10.95 4.08 8.23
N HIS A 402 11.64 4.71 9.19
CA HIS A 402 13.08 4.52 9.41
C HIS A 402 13.41 3.87 10.75
N ILE A 403 14.19 2.79 10.71
CA ILE A 403 14.78 2.19 11.91
C ILE A 403 16.06 2.93 12.27
N MET A 404 16.15 3.38 13.53
CA MET A 404 17.30 4.15 14.06
C MET A 404 17.63 5.37 13.18
N GLY A 405 16.62 5.99 12.58
CA GLY A 405 16.69 7.23 11.81
C GLY A 405 17.35 7.15 10.43
N THR A 406 17.96 6.04 10.09
CA THR A 406 18.79 5.95 8.87
C THR A 406 18.42 4.79 7.95
N LYS A 407 17.85 3.72 8.48
CA LYS A 407 17.54 2.54 7.70
C LYS A 407 16.09 2.54 7.27
N MET A 408 15.85 2.77 5.98
CA MET A 408 14.52 2.69 5.38
C MET A 408 13.94 1.28 5.55
N MET A 409 12.71 1.19 6.06
CA MET A 409 11.96 -0.06 6.22
C MET A 409 11.07 -0.33 5.02
N ASN A 410 10.27 0.68 4.63
CA ASN A 410 9.24 0.54 3.58
C ASN A 410 9.00 1.86 2.82
N GLY A 411 8.34 2.81 3.42
CA GLY A 411 7.92 4.11 2.91
C GLY A 411 6.74 4.64 3.72
N ILE A 412 6.39 5.91 3.52
CA ILE A 412 5.27 6.56 4.19
C ILE A 412 3.92 6.00 3.72
N GLY A 413 3.84 5.57 2.45
CA GLY A 413 2.61 5.06 1.87
C GLY A 413 1.49 6.10 1.93
N GLY A 414 0.29 5.63 2.26
CA GLY A 414 -0.87 6.49 2.47
C GLY A 414 -1.14 6.87 3.91
N SER A 415 -0.29 6.46 4.86
CA SER A 415 -0.54 6.77 6.28
C SER A 415 -0.71 8.27 6.53
N GLY A 416 0.06 9.12 5.86
CA GLY A 416 -0.06 10.57 5.95
C GLY A 416 -1.34 11.12 5.30
N ASP A 417 -1.80 10.51 4.23
CA ASP A 417 -3.05 10.89 3.56
C ASP A 417 -4.25 10.75 4.50
N PHE A 418 -4.30 9.61 5.24
CA PHE A 418 -5.35 9.35 6.22
C PHE A 418 -5.13 10.08 7.54
N THR A 419 -3.91 10.11 8.06
CA THR A 419 -3.59 10.75 9.35
C THR A 419 -3.96 12.22 9.34
N ARG A 420 -3.53 12.97 8.32
CA ARG A 420 -3.76 14.41 8.24
C ARG A 420 -5.20 14.80 7.95
N ASN A 421 -5.99 13.90 7.38
CA ASN A 421 -7.32 14.19 6.84
C ASN A 421 -8.45 13.39 7.49
N GLY A 422 -8.15 12.33 8.22
CA GLY A 422 -9.13 11.52 8.93
C GLY A 422 -9.87 12.27 10.03
N PHE A 423 -11.05 11.80 10.38
CA PHE A 423 -11.81 12.27 11.55
C PHE A 423 -11.08 11.91 12.85
N PHE A 424 -10.57 10.69 12.92
CA PHE A 424 -9.60 10.27 13.92
C PHE A 424 -8.33 9.78 13.22
N SER A 425 -7.17 10.17 13.74
CA SER A 425 -5.88 9.64 13.34
C SER A 425 -5.24 8.90 14.52
N MET A 426 -5.15 7.58 14.38
CA MET A 426 -4.65 6.68 15.41
C MET A 426 -3.37 6.01 14.94
N PHE A 427 -2.33 6.08 15.78
CA PHE A 427 -1.12 5.29 15.60
C PHE A 427 -1.01 4.21 16.65
N VAL A 428 -0.71 2.99 16.19
CA VAL A 428 -0.63 1.80 17.02
C VAL A 428 0.73 1.12 16.91
N SER A 429 1.25 0.66 18.02
CA SER A 429 2.48 -0.13 18.09
C SER A 429 2.56 -0.85 19.43
N PRO A 430 3.21 -2.02 19.53
CA PRO A 430 3.72 -2.49 20.82
C PRO A 430 4.60 -1.42 21.46
N SER A 431 4.57 -1.31 22.79
CA SER A 431 5.37 -0.30 23.51
C SER A 431 6.88 -0.57 23.44
N VAL A 432 7.27 -1.79 23.13
CA VAL A 432 8.67 -2.23 22.97
C VAL A 432 8.83 -3.18 21.79
N ALA A 433 10.06 -3.24 21.27
CA ALA A 433 10.47 -4.18 20.23
C ALA A 433 11.74 -4.95 20.65
N LYS A 434 12.11 -5.98 19.88
CA LYS A 434 13.30 -6.81 20.10
C LYS A 434 13.45 -7.32 21.55
N GLY A 435 12.37 -7.92 22.08
CA GLY A 435 12.39 -8.48 23.43
C GLY A 435 12.61 -7.43 24.53
N GLY A 436 12.16 -6.20 24.32
CA GLY A 436 12.26 -5.10 25.28
C GLY A 436 13.51 -4.24 25.13
N ALA A 437 14.41 -4.54 24.17
CA ALA A 437 15.64 -3.76 23.97
C ALA A 437 15.42 -2.41 23.29
N ILE A 438 14.28 -2.21 22.63
CA ILE A 438 13.90 -0.97 21.95
C ILE A 438 12.59 -0.46 22.53
N SER A 439 12.55 0.79 22.98
CA SER A 439 11.31 1.49 23.31
C SER A 439 10.69 2.08 22.05
N CYS A 440 9.37 1.93 21.89
CA CYS A 440 8.62 2.59 20.82
C CYS A 440 8.10 3.98 21.24
N ILE A 441 8.22 4.35 22.52
CA ILE A 441 8.04 5.73 22.99
C ILE A 441 9.40 6.26 23.39
N VAL A 442 9.86 7.30 22.71
CA VAL A 442 11.25 7.81 22.81
C VAL A 442 11.28 9.30 23.18
N PRO A 443 12.41 9.85 23.67
CA PRO A 443 12.53 11.29 23.93
C PRO A 443 12.29 12.16 22.69
N MET A 444 12.84 11.75 21.53
CA MET A 444 12.67 12.39 20.23
C MET A 444 12.74 11.31 19.16
N VAL A 445 11.83 11.33 18.18
CA VAL A 445 11.87 10.41 17.03
C VAL A 445 13.11 10.66 16.20
N SER A 446 13.67 9.58 15.67
CA SER A 446 14.88 9.64 14.85
C SER A 446 14.61 10.03 13.38
N HIS A 447 13.36 10.00 12.96
CA HIS A 447 12.83 10.46 11.67
C HIS A 447 11.38 10.95 11.86
N HIS A 448 10.95 11.96 11.11
CA HIS A 448 9.60 12.52 11.22
C HIS A 448 8.80 12.22 9.96
N ASP A 449 7.82 11.32 10.06
CA ASP A 449 6.83 11.08 9.01
C ASP A 449 5.53 11.84 9.29
N HIS A 450 5.13 11.91 10.58
CA HIS A 450 3.91 12.60 11.02
C HIS A 450 4.22 13.47 12.23
N THR A 451 3.80 14.74 12.16
CA THR A 451 4.05 15.70 13.23
C THR A 451 2.95 15.67 14.29
N GLU A 452 3.25 16.18 15.47
CA GLU A 452 2.27 16.31 16.56
C GLU A 452 0.99 17.04 16.16
N HIS A 453 1.01 17.82 15.08
CA HIS A 453 -0.16 18.56 14.61
C HIS A 453 -1.24 17.66 13.99
N ASP A 454 -0.84 16.52 13.44
CA ASP A 454 -1.71 15.60 12.71
C ASP A 454 -2.08 14.35 13.53
N VAL A 455 -1.31 14.04 14.59
CA VAL A 455 -1.49 12.84 15.41
C VAL A 455 -2.46 13.10 16.55
N MET A 456 -3.59 12.38 16.57
CA MET A 456 -4.63 12.54 17.59
C MET A 456 -4.56 11.47 18.69
N PHE A 457 -4.13 10.24 18.36
CA PHE A 457 -4.05 9.14 19.31
C PHE A 457 -2.78 8.33 19.10
N ILE A 458 -2.15 7.94 20.19
CA ILE A 458 -1.11 6.90 20.22
C ILE A 458 -1.56 5.82 21.20
N ILE A 459 -1.47 4.57 20.74
CA ILE A 459 -2.03 3.43 21.45
C ILE A 459 -0.98 2.31 21.46
N THR A 460 -0.68 1.84 22.67
CA THR A 460 0.15 0.65 22.90
C THR A 460 -0.62 -0.34 23.75
N GLU A 461 -0.08 -1.53 23.98
CA GLU A 461 -0.68 -2.48 24.92
C GLU A 461 -0.69 -1.98 26.37
N GLN A 462 0.07 -0.91 26.68
CA GLN A 462 0.07 -0.27 27.99
C GLN A 462 -1.12 0.64 28.20
N GLY A 463 -1.63 1.27 27.15
CA GLY A 463 -2.75 2.21 27.21
C GLY A 463 -2.85 3.11 25.99
N MET A 464 -3.81 4.03 26.04
CA MET A 464 -4.11 5.03 25.00
C MET A 464 -3.81 6.43 25.52
N ALA A 465 -3.15 7.23 24.69
CA ALA A 465 -3.00 8.66 24.86
C ALA A 465 -3.94 9.40 23.89
N ASP A 466 -4.98 10.03 24.41
CA ASP A 466 -5.85 10.97 23.67
C ASP A 466 -5.18 12.35 23.67
N LEU A 467 -4.61 12.70 22.53
CA LEU A 467 -3.81 13.93 22.35
C LEU A 467 -4.63 15.11 21.80
N ARG A 468 -5.94 14.92 21.59
CA ARG A 468 -6.83 15.95 21.06
C ARG A 468 -6.90 17.16 22.01
N GLY A 469 -6.66 18.35 21.49
CA GLY A 469 -6.69 19.59 22.27
C GLY A 469 -5.61 19.70 23.34
N LYS A 470 -4.51 18.93 23.27
CA LYS A 470 -3.41 18.92 24.23
C LYS A 470 -2.20 19.70 23.72
N SER A 471 -1.63 20.53 24.57
CA SER A 471 -0.32 21.15 24.34
C SER A 471 0.79 20.09 24.42
N PRO A 472 1.99 20.33 23.85
CA PRO A 472 3.10 19.37 23.90
C PRO A 472 3.42 18.88 25.31
N ARG A 473 3.38 19.75 26.30
CA ARG A 473 3.62 19.35 27.69
C ARG A 473 2.54 18.42 28.26
N GLN A 474 1.28 18.64 27.92
CA GLN A 474 0.20 17.73 28.30
C GLN A 474 0.29 16.40 27.56
N ARG A 475 0.74 16.42 26.30
CA ARG A 475 1.00 15.19 25.50
C ARG A 475 2.10 14.36 26.14
N ALA A 476 3.21 14.98 26.57
CA ALA A 476 4.31 14.28 27.24
C ALA A 476 3.84 13.52 28.48
N GLU A 477 3.02 14.15 29.32
CA GLU A 477 2.43 13.51 30.49
C GLU A 477 1.59 12.27 30.11
N LEU A 478 0.75 12.40 29.08
CA LEU A 478 -0.12 11.31 28.64
C LEU A 478 0.68 10.16 28.04
N LEU A 479 1.65 10.45 27.16
CA LEU A 479 2.44 9.44 26.47
C LEU A 479 3.34 8.65 27.42
N ILE A 480 4.03 9.36 28.34
CA ILE A 480 4.87 8.73 29.35
C ILE A 480 4.04 7.84 30.28
N ASN A 481 2.91 8.34 30.77
CA ASN A 481 2.10 7.61 31.74
C ASN A 481 1.30 6.46 31.13
N ASN A 482 0.73 6.64 29.93
CA ASN A 482 -0.23 5.70 29.36
C ASN A 482 0.39 4.76 28.34
N CYS A 483 1.37 5.20 27.53
CA CYS A 483 1.85 4.44 26.37
C CYS A 483 3.25 3.85 26.53
N ALA A 484 4.11 4.46 27.40
CA ALA A 484 5.47 3.98 27.58
C ALA A 484 5.50 2.66 28.35
N HIS A 485 6.38 1.73 27.92
CA HIS A 485 6.63 0.49 28.66
C HIS A 485 7.19 0.79 30.06
N PRO A 486 6.80 0.05 31.10
CA PRO A 486 7.28 0.28 32.48
C PRO A 486 8.81 0.41 32.60
N ASP A 487 9.57 -0.44 31.90
CA ASP A 487 11.05 -0.42 31.92
C ASP A 487 11.66 0.90 31.42
N TYR A 488 10.92 1.71 30.67
CA TYR A 488 11.38 2.97 30.07
C TYR A 488 10.72 4.20 30.68
N ARG A 489 9.66 4.03 31.45
CA ARG A 489 8.83 5.14 31.94
C ARG A 489 9.62 6.09 32.83
N ASP A 490 10.42 5.58 33.78
CA ASP A 490 11.21 6.41 34.68
C ASP A 490 12.33 7.16 33.92
N MET A 491 12.92 6.52 32.89
CA MET A 491 13.93 7.16 32.05
C MET A 491 13.32 8.31 31.23
N LEU A 492 12.10 8.12 30.67
CA LEU A 492 11.38 9.19 29.96
C LEU A 492 10.97 10.31 30.89
N ARG A 493 10.55 9.98 32.12
CA ARG A 493 10.18 10.95 33.14
C ARG A 493 11.38 11.81 33.54
N ASP A 494 12.52 11.21 33.84
CA ASP A 494 13.76 11.92 34.16
C ASP A 494 14.17 12.87 33.02
N TYR A 495 14.19 12.35 31.77
CA TYR A 495 14.51 13.15 30.61
C TYR A 495 13.58 14.37 30.49
N TYR A 496 12.25 14.16 30.55
CA TYR A 496 11.25 15.24 30.45
C TYR A 496 11.38 16.27 31.56
N ASP A 497 11.52 15.81 32.80
CA ASP A 497 11.64 16.72 33.97
C ASP A 497 12.89 17.59 33.87
N ARG A 498 14.03 17.02 33.48
CA ARG A 498 15.29 17.79 33.26
C ARG A 498 15.13 18.77 32.09
N ALA A 499 14.55 18.34 30.98
CA ALA A 499 14.29 19.22 29.83
C ALA A 499 13.35 20.38 30.19
N ASN A 500 12.31 20.09 30.97
CA ASN A 500 11.33 21.09 31.40
C ASN A 500 11.94 22.11 32.38
N LYS A 501 12.90 21.71 33.26
CA LYS A 501 13.63 22.58 34.15
C LYS A 501 14.63 23.49 33.44
N ALA A 502 15.18 23.04 32.31
CA ALA A 502 16.27 23.74 31.63
C ALA A 502 15.87 25.06 30.94
N GLY A 503 14.57 25.41 30.85
CA GLY A 503 14.27 26.71 30.27
C GLY A 503 12.83 27.05 29.89
N GLY A 504 11.81 26.36 30.35
CA GLY A 504 10.40 26.77 30.16
C GLY A 504 9.93 26.96 28.72
N LEU A 505 10.48 26.21 27.78
CA LEU A 505 10.20 26.25 26.34
C LEU A 505 8.89 25.55 25.98
N HIS A 506 8.38 25.76 24.77
CA HIS A 506 7.13 25.16 24.27
C HIS A 506 7.21 23.62 24.17
N THR A 507 8.27 23.12 23.55
CA THR A 507 8.62 21.70 23.42
C THR A 507 10.03 21.47 23.98
N PRO A 508 10.19 21.37 25.32
CA PRO A 508 11.52 21.30 25.91
C PRO A 508 12.24 20.00 25.58
N HIS A 509 13.45 20.12 25.06
CA HIS A 509 14.36 19.03 24.77
C HIS A 509 15.77 19.27 25.31
N LEU A 510 16.46 18.22 25.72
CA LEU A 510 17.90 18.20 25.94
C LEU A 510 18.57 17.78 24.63
N LEU A 511 18.89 18.73 23.76
CA LEU A 511 19.27 18.45 22.36
C LEU A 511 20.42 17.44 22.22
N MET A 512 21.41 17.47 23.11
CA MET A 512 22.53 16.53 23.10
C MET A 512 22.16 15.11 23.56
N GLU A 513 21.00 14.95 24.22
CA GLU A 513 20.51 13.68 24.73
C GLU A 513 19.32 13.14 23.95
N ALA A 514 18.68 13.97 23.12
CA ALA A 514 17.40 13.67 22.48
C ALA A 514 17.41 12.37 21.67
N LEU A 515 18.51 12.04 21.00
CA LEU A 515 18.71 10.82 20.24
C LEU A 515 19.66 9.81 20.90
N SER A 516 20.01 10.01 22.18
CA SER A 516 20.99 9.16 22.89
C SER A 516 20.53 7.71 23.03
N TRP A 517 19.22 7.46 23.06
CA TRP A 517 18.67 6.10 23.14
C TRP A 517 18.93 5.32 21.85
N HIS A 518 18.75 5.97 20.69
CA HIS A 518 19.03 5.38 19.38
C HIS A 518 20.53 5.10 19.24
N GLN A 519 21.38 6.06 19.62
CA GLN A 519 22.82 5.89 19.58
C GLN A 519 23.26 4.71 20.49
N ARG A 520 22.74 4.66 21.71
CA ARG A 520 23.03 3.56 22.64
C ARG A 520 22.63 2.21 22.06
N PHE A 521 21.44 2.12 21.45
CA PHE A 521 21.04 0.86 20.81
C PHE A 521 21.98 0.45 19.68
N VAL A 522 22.43 1.37 18.86
CA VAL A 522 23.40 1.09 17.78
C VAL A 522 24.72 0.57 18.36
N GLU A 523 25.17 1.10 19.49
CA GLU A 523 26.44 0.75 20.12
C GLU A 523 26.36 -0.54 20.96
N THR A 524 25.26 -0.76 21.66
CA THR A 524 25.16 -1.80 22.71
C THR A 524 24.08 -2.86 22.43
N GLY A 525 23.19 -2.62 21.49
CA GLY A 525 22.01 -3.45 21.21
C GLY A 525 20.86 -3.28 22.20
N ASP A 526 20.89 -2.27 23.09
CA ASP A 526 19.86 -2.00 24.10
C ASP A 526 19.73 -0.49 24.35
N MET A 527 18.49 0.04 24.36
CA MET A 527 18.24 1.45 24.69
C MET A 527 18.33 1.73 26.20
N ARG A 528 18.21 0.73 27.05
CA ARG A 528 18.28 0.88 28.51
C ARG A 528 19.67 1.23 28.97
N ILE A 529 19.75 2.01 30.05
CA ILE A 529 20.98 2.24 30.79
C ILE A 529 21.22 1.00 31.67
N LYS A 530 22.33 0.32 31.47
CA LYS A 530 22.76 -0.82 32.29
C LYS A 530 23.57 -0.36 33.47
#